data_5d4e26dcbed5791612f39a6933c9c03e
#
_entry.id   5d4e26dcbed5791612f39a6933c9c03e
#
_cell.length_a   1.000
_cell.length_b   1.000
_cell.length_c   1.000
_cell.angle_alpha   90.00
_cell.angle_beta   90.00
_cell.angle_gamma   90.00
#
_symmetry.space_group_name_H-M   'P 1'
#
loop_
_entity.id
_entity.type
_entity.pdbx_description
1 polymer ?
#
loop_
_entity_poly.entity_id
_entity_poly.type
_entity_poly.pdbx_seq_one_letter_code
_entity_poly.pdbx_strand_id
1 'polypeptide(L)'
;GVMGQPLELVIRNTRGEPDQGARNTAELIDREGAQMVFGGVSSAVAIASGKAARDRNRIYFGTLTYSNATTGAEGHRYMFREPYNAWMTAKALSQYLNRNHADQKFFYITSDYTWGWSVEESVRKFSNTENTDVHQGVKTPFPRALINDFRAALEQAQESDAKVLMMVLFGDDMVRALNLAYEMGLTEKMQIVVPNLTLGMVRQVGPTIMEGVVGAAPWVWNLPYENNYQRGKDFVEAFSDRYEMRPSSSAASAYSIVYQYKDAVERAGSTNTDAVIRALEGHRYSFLKDEQYWREFDHQNVQTVYVVRIKPRETVVADQFSSDYFEIIDFLPGDEAAQTREEWEQRR
;
A
#
# COMPACT_ATOMS: atom_id res chain seq x y z
N GLY A 1 20.66 18.24 1.46
CA GLY A 1 20.88 18.05 2.90
C GLY A 1 19.76 18.65 3.74
N VAL A 2 19.85 18.55 5.04
CA VAL A 2 18.91 19.08 6.04
C VAL A 2 19.68 20.01 6.96
N MET A 3 19.21 21.25 7.15
CA MET A 3 19.88 22.27 7.95
C MET A 3 21.40 22.38 7.66
N GLY A 4 21.78 22.30 6.39
CA GLY A 4 23.18 22.37 5.95
C GLY A 4 24.00 21.08 6.13
N GLN A 5 23.42 20.02 6.69
CA GLN A 5 24.07 18.72 6.82
C GLN A 5 23.68 17.75 5.69
N PRO A 6 24.60 16.95 5.16
CA PRO A 6 24.27 15.95 4.14
C PRO A 6 23.34 14.88 4.71
N LEU A 7 22.49 14.30 3.83
CA LEU A 7 21.71 13.11 4.16
C LEU A 7 22.49 11.86 3.76
N GLU A 8 22.51 10.88 4.63
CA GLU A 8 23.03 9.53 4.37
C GLU A 8 21.90 8.51 4.49
N LEU A 9 21.86 7.56 3.57
CA LEU A 9 20.89 6.47 3.59
C LEU A 9 21.62 5.14 3.92
N VAL A 10 21.23 4.54 5.04
CA VAL A 10 21.75 3.23 5.48
C VAL A 10 20.64 2.19 5.31
N ILE A 11 20.90 1.15 4.51
CA ILE A 11 19.90 0.15 4.12
C ILE A 11 20.14 -1.17 4.85
N ARG A 12 19.05 -1.79 5.32
CA ARG A 12 19.03 -3.14 5.91
C ARG A 12 17.89 -3.95 5.31
N ASN A 13 18.10 -5.25 5.12
CA ASN A 13 17.07 -6.16 4.62
C ASN A 13 16.40 -6.89 5.79
N THR A 14 15.09 -6.77 5.88
CA THR A 14 14.27 -7.42 6.93
C THR A 14 13.85 -8.85 6.54
N ARG A 15 13.98 -9.23 5.27
CA ARG A 15 13.55 -10.53 4.71
C ARG A 15 12.07 -10.85 4.96
N GLY A 16 11.23 -9.83 5.22
CA GLY A 16 9.83 -10.00 5.58
C GLY A 16 9.58 -10.49 7.01
N GLU A 17 10.64 -10.62 7.83
CA GLU A 17 10.57 -11.16 9.19
C GLU A 17 10.45 -10.02 10.22
N PRO A 18 9.40 -9.98 11.07
CA PRO A 18 9.18 -8.92 12.06
C PRO A 18 10.33 -8.75 13.05
N ASP A 19 10.87 -9.85 13.58
CA ASP A 19 11.99 -9.82 14.53
C ASP A 19 13.27 -9.28 13.88
N GLN A 20 13.50 -9.58 12.62
CA GLN A 20 14.64 -9.00 11.88
C GLN A 20 14.41 -7.51 11.65
N GLY A 21 13.19 -7.09 11.35
CA GLY A 21 12.82 -5.68 11.23
C GLY A 21 13.11 -4.89 12.52
N ALA A 22 12.70 -5.43 13.67
CA ALA A 22 12.97 -4.84 14.97
C ALA A 22 14.48 -4.74 15.28
N ARG A 23 15.25 -5.82 15.04
CA ARG A 23 16.71 -5.82 15.22
C ARG A 23 17.41 -4.80 14.33
N ASN A 24 17.07 -4.80 13.04
CA ASN A 24 17.65 -3.85 12.08
C ASN A 24 17.37 -2.40 12.48
N THR A 25 16.14 -2.11 12.91
CA THR A 25 15.76 -0.77 13.37
C THR A 25 16.57 -0.35 14.60
N ALA A 26 16.73 -1.25 15.56
CA ALA A 26 17.54 -1.01 16.74
C ALA A 26 19.02 -0.72 16.36
N GLU A 27 19.61 -1.52 15.48
CA GLU A 27 21.00 -1.33 15.02
C GLU A 27 21.18 -0.02 14.24
N LEU A 28 20.25 0.32 13.35
CA LEU A 28 20.27 1.58 12.60
C LEU A 28 20.29 2.79 13.54
N ILE A 29 19.52 2.74 14.63
CA ILE A 29 19.44 3.85 15.59
C ILE A 29 20.66 3.84 16.54
N ASP A 30 20.98 2.68 17.14
CA ASP A 30 21.96 2.59 18.22
C ASP A 30 23.42 2.65 17.72
N ARG A 31 23.69 2.12 16.52
CA ARG A 31 25.05 2.02 15.97
C ARG A 31 25.33 3.01 14.85
N GLU A 32 24.37 3.23 13.94
CA GLU A 32 24.54 4.14 12.80
C GLU A 32 24.03 5.57 13.10
N GLY A 33 23.34 5.78 14.23
CA GLY A 33 22.85 7.08 14.63
C GLY A 33 21.65 7.58 13.81
N ALA A 34 20.87 6.67 13.20
CA ALA A 34 19.74 7.05 12.36
C ALA A 34 18.75 7.97 13.11
N GLN A 35 18.41 9.11 12.52
CA GLN A 35 17.50 10.09 13.09
C GLN A 35 16.04 9.72 12.86
N MET A 36 15.75 9.02 11.77
CA MET A 36 14.46 8.41 11.47
C MET A 36 14.67 7.09 10.75
N VAL A 37 13.68 6.20 10.79
CA VAL A 37 13.68 4.93 10.06
C VAL A 37 12.42 4.87 9.21
N PHE A 38 12.50 4.32 8.01
CA PHE A 38 11.31 4.09 7.17
C PHE A 38 11.42 2.78 6.41
N GLY A 39 10.29 2.22 6.02
CA GLY A 39 10.24 0.98 5.27
C GLY A 39 9.06 0.08 5.65
N GLY A 40 9.27 -1.23 5.55
CA GLY A 40 8.29 -2.24 5.90
C GLY A 40 7.31 -2.54 4.77
N VAL A 41 7.57 -3.62 4.04
CA VAL A 41 6.62 -4.15 3.04
C VAL A 41 5.47 -4.87 3.75
N SER A 42 5.77 -5.64 4.79
CA SER A 42 4.77 -6.29 5.64
C SER A 42 4.35 -5.39 6.80
N SER A 43 3.05 -5.29 7.07
CA SER A 43 2.55 -4.53 8.22
C SER A 43 3.05 -5.11 9.55
N ALA A 44 3.25 -6.41 9.65
CA ALA A 44 3.84 -7.03 10.83
C ALA A 44 5.30 -6.58 11.05
N VAL A 45 6.09 -6.47 9.99
CA VAL A 45 7.45 -5.91 10.04
C VAL A 45 7.43 -4.44 10.44
N ALA A 46 6.55 -3.64 9.84
CA ALA A 46 6.43 -2.22 10.15
C ALA A 46 6.04 -1.97 11.62
N ILE A 47 5.10 -2.76 12.15
CA ILE A 47 4.69 -2.70 13.58
C ILE A 47 5.87 -3.03 14.50
N ALA A 48 6.60 -4.12 14.23
CA ALA A 48 7.74 -4.52 15.04
C ALA A 48 8.89 -3.49 14.97
N SER A 49 9.19 -2.97 13.79
CA SER A 49 10.18 -1.90 13.56
C SER A 49 9.77 -0.59 14.24
N GLY A 50 8.49 -0.21 14.14
CA GLY A 50 7.95 0.98 14.80
C GLY A 50 8.05 0.90 16.32
N LYS A 51 7.78 -0.26 16.94
CA LYS A 51 7.99 -0.49 18.36
C LYS A 51 9.47 -0.33 18.76
N ALA A 52 10.39 -0.89 17.98
CA ALA A 52 11.83 -0.76 18.23
C ALA A 52 12.31 0.70 18.11
N ALA A 53 11.75 1.48 17.19
CA ALA A 53 12.01 2.91 17.03
C ALA A 53 11.43 3.72 18.20
N ARG A 54 10.20 3.41 18.63
CA ARG A 54 9.56 4.04 19.81
C ARG A 54 10.43 3.89 21.07
N ASP A 55 10.93 2.70 21.32
CA ASP A 55 11.74 2.39 22.49
C ASP A 55 13.08 3.17 22.52
N ARG A 56 13.41 3.82 21.39
CA ARG A 56 14.59 4.70 21.19
C ARG A 56 14.24 6.15 20.92
N ASN A 57 12.95 6.52 21.07
CA ASN A 57 12.45 7.86 20.78
C ASN A 57 12.81 8.35 19.36
N ARG A 58 12.60 7.51 18.36
CA ARG A 58 12.79 7.83 16.94
C ARG A 58 11.52 7.60 16.15
N ILE A 59 11.32 8.41 15.11
CA ILE A 59 10.19 8.27 14.20
C ILE A 59 10.43 7.09 13.28
N TYR A 60 9.37 6.30 13.10
CA TYR A 60 9.27 5.29 12.06
C TYR A 60 8.17 5.67 11.07
N PHE A 61 8.50 5.66 9.77
CA PHE A 61 7.54 5.84 8.70
C PHE A 61 7.29 4.52 7.96
N GLY A 62 6.05 4.04 7.98
CA GLY A 62 5.62 2.91 7.17
C GLY A 62 5.41 3.32 5.71
N THR A 63 5.97 2.55 4.76
CA THR A 63 5.89 2.80 3.31
C THR A 63 4.86 1.92 2.61
N LEU A 64 4.92 0.61 2.76
CA LEU A 64 4.02 -0.37 2.13
C LEU A 64 3.21 -1.14 3.18
N THR A 65 2.83 -0.48 4.24
CA THR A 65 2.13 -1.07 5.38
C THR A 65 0.68 -0.60 5.40
N TYR A 66 -0.22 -1.43 4.95
CA TYR A 66 -1.62 -1.06 4.71
C TYR A 66 -2.60 -1.57 5.80
N SER A 67 -2.17 -2.39 6.78
CA SER A 67 -3.05 -2.83 7.86
C SER A 67 -3.61 -1.65 8.65
N ASN A 68 -4.89 -1.70 9.01
CA ASN A 68 -5.51 -0.71 9.90
C ASN A 68 -4.81 -0.66 11.27
N ALA A 69 -4.28 -1.82 11.74
CA ALA A 69 -3.60 -1.91 13.03
C ALA A 69 -2.35 -1.03 13.12
N THR A 70 -1.65 -0.75 12.01
CA THR A 70 -0.37 -0.03 12.01
C THR A 70 -0.44 1.34 12.69
N THR A 71 -1.49 2.13 12.42
CA THR A 71 -1.75 3.43 13.08
C THR A 71 -3.04 3.39 13.92
N GLY A 72 -3.64 2.20 14.11
CA GLY A 72 -4.76 1.91 15.00
C GLY A 72 -4.28 1.25 16.30
N ALA A 73 -4.68 -0.01 16.53
CA ALA A 73 -4.38 -0.76 17.76
C ALA A 73 -2.88 -0.87 18.09
N GLU A 74 -2.02 -0.88 17.09
CA GLU A 74 -0.55 -0.94 17.23
C GLU A 74 0.12 0.43 17.04
N GLY A 75 -0.69 1.47 16.79
CA GLY A 75 -0.22 2.84 16.60
C GLY A 75 0.31 3.46 17.88
N HIS A 76 1.30 4.33 17.76
CA HIS A 76 1.89 5.09 18.86
C HIS A 76 2.50 6.39 18.33
N ARG A 77 2.87 7.31 19.25
CA ARG A 77 3.36 8.65 18.94
C ARG A 77 4.49 8.72 17.91
N TYR A 78 5.33 7.71 17.81
CA TYR A 78 6.49 7.69 16.91
C TYR A 78 6.22 6.96 15.58
N MET A 79 5.00 6.44 15.38
CA MET A 79 4.60 5.71 14.19
C MET A 79 3.84 6.60 13.23
N PHE A 80 4.35 6.77 12.03
CA PHE A 80 3.70 7.44 10.91
C PHE A 80 3.50 6.46 9.76
N ARG A 81 2.43 6.62 8.99
CA ARG A 81 2.21 5.84 7.78
C ARG A 81 1.93 6.76 6.61
N GLU A 82 2.79 6.66 5.58
CA GLU A 82 2.67 7.49 4.39
C GLU A 82 1.58 7.03 3.45
N PRO A 83 1.43 5.74 3.05
CA PRO A 83 0.35 5.35 2.16
C PRO A 83 -1.01 5.32 2.89
N TYR A 84 -2.06 5.14 2.12
CA TYR A 84 -3.39 4.87 2.65
C TYR A 84 -3.43 3.56 3.48
N ASN A 85 -4.50 3.33 4.23
CA ASN A 85 -4.72 2.07 4.95
C ASN A 85 -5.77 1.17 4.26
N ALA A 86 -5.99 -0.03 4.83
CA ALA A 86 -6.96 -1.00 4.33
C ALA A 86 -8.39 -0.45 4.31
N TRP A 87 -8.78 0.36 5.30
CA TRP A 87 -10.07 1.03 5.33
C TRP A 87 -10.28 1.99 4.16
N MET A 88 -9.29 2.88 3.94
CA MET A 88 -9.32 3.85 2.84
C MET A 88 -9.38 3.16 1.48
N THR A 89 -8.52 2.14 1.30
CA THR A 89 -8.51 1.30 0.08
C THR A 89 -9.86 0.65 -0.15
N ALA A 90 -10.39 -0.02 0.87
CA ALA A 90 -11.64 -0.75 0.78
C ALA A 90 -12.81 0.17 0.45
N LYS A 91 -12.88 1.35 1.08
CA LYS A 91 -13.95 2.32 0.86
C LYS A 91 -13.93 2.84 -0.59
N ALA A 92 -12.76 3.19 -1.13
CA ALA A 92 -12.63 3.62 -2.51
C ALA A 92 -12.95 2.50 -3.50
N LEU A 93 -12.36 1.32 -3.29
CA LEU A 93 -12.57 0.17 -4.18
C LEU A 93 -14.02 -0.31 -4.18
N SER A 94 -14.67 -0.31 -3.03
CA SER A 94 -16.07 -0.72 -2.90
C SER A 94 -17.06 0.22 -3.60
N GLN A 95 -16.72 1.50 -3.81
CA GLN A 95 -17.55 2.38 -4.65
C GLN A 95 -17.64 1.85 -6.08
N TYR A 96 -16.50 1.45 -6.66
CA TYR A 96 -16.46 0.82 -7.97
C TYR A 96 -17.18 -0.53 -7.98
N LEU A 97 -16.92 -1.38 -6.97
CA LEU A 97 -17.51 -2.71 -6.86
C LEU A 97 -19.04 -2.65 -6.74
N ASN A 98 -19.56 -1.77 -5.90
CA ASN A 98 -21.02 -1.60 -5.71
C ASN A 98 -21.72 -1.06 -6.95
N ARG A 99 -21.05 -0.26 -7.79
CA ARG A 99 -21.62 0.20 -9.05
C ARG A 99 -21.64 -0.87 -10.15
N ASN A 100 -20.65 -1.76 -10.17
CA ASN A 100 -20.43 -2.68 -11.28
C ASN A 100 -20.74 -4.15 -10.94
N HIS A 101 -20.78 -4.51 -9.65
CA HIS A 101 -20.82 -5.90 -9.17
C HIS A 101 -21.75 -6.10 -7.95
N ALA A 102 -22.72 -5.18 -7.69
CA ALA A 102 -23.55 -5.18 -6.49
C ALA A 102 -24.31 -6.51 -6.24
N ASP A 103 -24.82 -7.14 -7.30
CA ASP A 103 -25.63 -8.36 -7.22
C ASP A 103 -24.82 -9.63 -7.45
N GLN A 104 -23.49 -9.53 -7.47
CA GLN A 104 -22.63 -10.67 -7.75
C GLN A 104 -22.09 -11.30 -6.48
N LYS A 105 -21.85 -12.61 -6.52
CA LYS A 105 -21.15 -13.31 -5.45
C LYS A 105 -19.65 -13.02 -5.54
N PHE A 106 -19.04 -12.79 -4.39
CA PHE A 106 -17.59 -12.62 -4.22
C PHE A 106 -16.99 -13.87 -3.58
N PHE A 107 -15.78 -14.21 -3.99
CA PHE A 107 -14.94 -15.18 -3.30
C PHE A 107 -13.64 -14.50 -2.85
N TYR A 108 -13.23 -14.73 -1.62
CA TYR A 108 -12.04 -14.11 -1.02
C TYR A 108 -10.92 -15.13 -0.86
N ILE A 109 -9.73 -14.81 -1.35
CA ILE A 109 -8.49 -15.52 -1.02
C ILE A 109 -7.61 -14.53 -0.26
N THR A 110 -7.35 -14.81 1.02
CA THR A 110 -6.80 -13.85 1.97
C THR A 110 -5.54 -14.38 2.63
N SER A 111 -4.45 -13.63 2.56
CA SER A 111 -3.23 -13.89 3.34
C SER A 111 -3.52 -13.85 4.84
N ASP A 112 -3.19 -14.91 5.57
CA ASP A 112 -3.56 -15.10 6.99
C ASP A 112 -2.63 -14.31 7.93
N TYR A 113 -2.72 -12.97 7.88
CA TYR A 113 -2.03 -12.05 8.81
C TYR A 113 -2.72 -10.68 8.87
N THR A 114 -2.25 -9.81 9.76
CA THR A 114 -2.90 -8.53 10.12
C THR A 114 -3.34 -7.66 8.94
N TRP A 115 -2.56 -7.60 7.83
CA TRP A 115 -2.96 -6.86 6.65
C TRP A 115 -4.13 -7.55 5.92
N GLY A 116 -4.02 -8.86 5.68
CA GLY A 116 -5.07 -9.62 5.00
C GLY A 116 -6.41 -9.50 5.74
N TRP A 117 -6.40 -9.68 7.05
CA TRP A 117 -7.61 -9.53 7.88
C TRP A 117 -8.19 -8.12 7.80
N SER A 118 -7.35 -7.09 7.91
CA SER A 118 -7.78 -5.69 7.82
C SER A 118 -8.44 -5.36 6.48
N VAL A 119 -7.86 -5.86 5.38
CA VAL A 119 -8.39 -5.61 4.03
C VAL A 119 -9.69 -6.36 3.80
N GLU A 120 -9.72 -7.68 4.09
CA GLU A 120 -10.93 -8.50 3.90
C GLU A 120 -12.10 -7.94 4.70
N GLU A 121 -11.91 -7.67 6.00
CA GLU A 121 -12.93 -7.08 6.86
C GLU A 121 -13.45 -5.75 6.30
N SER A 122 -12.54 -4.87 5.90
CA SER A 122 -12.91 -3.55 5.39
C SER A 122 -13.64 -3.64 4.04
N VAL A 123 -13.18 -4.49 3.11
CA VAL A 123 -13.84 -4.69 1.82
C VAL A 123 -15.22 -5.29 2.02
N ARG A 124 -15.36 -6.34 2.82
CA ARG A 124 -16.65 -6.96 3.13
C ARG A 124 -17.66 -5.94 3.65
N LYS A 125 -17.24 -5.10 4.59
CA LYS A 125 -18.07 -4.03 5.16
C LYS A 125 -18.58 -3.05 4.09
N PHE A 126 -17.69 -2.53 3.24
CA PHE A 126 -18.07 -1.47 2.29
C PHE A 126 -18.71 -1.99 1.00
N SER A 127 -18.46 -3.27 0.64
CA SER A 127 -19.10 -3.90 -0.52
C SER A 127 -20.34 -4.73 -0.17
N ASN A 128 -20.82 -4.67 1.09
CA ASN A 128 -21.99 -5.42 1.58
C ASN A 128 -21.86 -6.94 1.38
N THR A 129 -20.65 -7.48 1.58
CA THR A 129 -20.33 -8.90 1.40
C THR A 129 -19.97 -9.60 2.72
N GLU A 130 -20.53 -9.12 3.83
CA GLU A 130 -20.24 -9.65 5.19
C GLU A 130 -20.89 -11.03 5.41
N ASN A 131 -21.94 -11.40 4.66
CA ASN A 131 -22.55 -12.72 4.73
C ASN A 131 -21.61 -13.77 4.08
N THR A 132 -20.87 -14.48 4.91
CA THR A 132 -19.87 -15.49 4.47
C THR A 132 -20.48 -16.77 3.91
N ASP A 133 -21.76 -17.04 4.13
CA ASP A 133 -22.47 -18.15 3.49
C ASP A 133 -22.71 -17.88 1.99
N VAL A 134 -22.85 -16.61 1.63
CA VAL A 134 -23.03 -16.16 0.25
C VAL A 134 -21.70 -15.79 -0.40
N HIS A 135 -20.90 -14.97 0.30
CA HIS A 135 -19.61 -14.46 -0.15
C HIS A 135 -18.50 -15.20 0.56
N GLN A 136 -18.23 -16.41 0.07
CA GLN A 136 -17.26 -17.32 0.67
C GLN A 136 -15.83 -16.81 0.60
N GLY A 137 -14.94 -17.46 1.33
CA GLY A 137 -13.52 -17.16 1.27
C GLY A 137 -12.68 -18.16 2.04
N VAL A 138 -11.39 -18.14 1.75
CA VAL A 138 -10.39 -19.01 2.35
C VAL A 138 -9.14 -18.20 2.68
N LYS A 139 -8.49 -18.55 3.78
CA LYS A 139 -7.20 -17.97 4.16
C LYS A 139 -6.05 -18.86 3.68
N THR A 140 -5.00 -18.21 3.17
CA THR A 140 -3.76 -18.88 2.80
C THR A 140 -2.66 -18.57 3.83
N PRO A 141 -1.77 -19.52 4.16
CA PRO A 141 -0.70 -19.30 5.12
C PRO A 141 0.18 -18.08 4.75
N PHE A 142 0.64 -17.35 5.76
CA PHE A 142 1.62 -16.27 5.58
C PHE A 142 2.67 -16.34 6.71
N PRO A 143 3.95 -16.18 6.40
CA PRO A 143 4.58 -15.79 5.12
C PRO A 143 4.96 -16.96 4.19
N ARG A 144 4.59 -18.18 4.49
CA ARG A 144 5.13 -19.39 3.82
C ARG A 144 4.07 -20.19 3.06
N ALA A 145 3.15 -19.51 2.36
CA ALA A 145 2.21 -20.19 1.48
C ALA A 145 2.93 -20.99 0.38
N LEU A 146 2.47 -22.19 0.14
CA LEU A 146 2.93 -23.06 -0.93
C LEU A 146 2.02 -22.91 -2.17
N ILE A 147 2.49 -23.33 -3.33
CA ILE A 147 1.68 -23.28 -4.55
C ILE A 147 0.38 -24.09 -4.44
N ASN A 148 0.40 -25.18 -3.68
CA ASN A 148 -0.78 -26.02 -3.44
C ASN A 148 -1.82 -25.32 -2.56
N ASP A 149 -1.43 -24.40 -1.68
CA ASP A 149 -2.38 -23.63 -0.87
C ASP A 149 -3.20 -22.71 -1.78
N PHE A 150 -2.53 -22.06 -2.76
CA PHE A 150 -3.22 -21.25 -3.76
C PHE A 150 -4.07 -22.08 -4.71
N ARG A 151 -3.58 -23.25 -5.13
CA ARG A 151 -4.36 -24.16 -6.00
C ARG A 151 -5.66 -24.57 -5.32
N ALA A 152 -5.60 -25.05 -4.08
CA ALA A 152 -6.78 -25.45 -3.32
C ALA A 152 -7.75 -24.27 -3.08
N ALA A 153 -7.23 -23.05 -2.87
CA ALA A 153 -8.03 -21.84 -2.73
C ALA A 153 -8.76 -21.47 -4.05
N LEU A 154 -8.07 -21.59 -5.17
CA LEU A 154 -8.61 -21.28 -6.50
C LEU A 154 -9.62 -22.34 -6.98
N GLU A 155 -9.43 -23.61 -6.64
CA GLU A 155 -10.41 -24.67 -6.87
C GLU A 155 -11.71 -24.38 -6.13
N GLN A 156 -11.66 -23.98 -4.86
CA GLN A 156 -12.84 -23.55 -4.10
C GLN A 156 -13.51 -22.30 -4.72
N ALA A 157 -12.71 -21.33 -5.20
CA ALA A 157 -13.24 -20.16 -5.91
C ALA A 157 -13.99 -20.59 -7.19
N GLN A 158 -13.44 -21.54 -7.94
CA GLN A 158 -14.05 -22.05 -9.17
C GLN A 158 -15.39 -22.76 -8.90
N GLU A 159 -15.53 -23.45 -7.77
CA GLU A 159 -16.74 -24.18 -7.35
C GLU A 159 -17.82 -23.26 -6.76
N SER A 160 -17.47 -22.03 -6.37
CA SER A 160 -18.33 -21.12 -5.58
C SER A 160 -19.39 -20.35 -6.37
N ASP A 161 -19.49 -20.46 -7.67
CA ASP A 161 -20.34 -19.61 -8.55
C ASP A 161 -20.05 -18.10 -8.46
N ALA A 162 -18.99 -17.68 -7.76
CA ALA A 162 -18.63 -16.28 -7.63
C ALA A 162 -18.25 -15.65 -8.98
N LYS A 163 -18.55 -14.37 -9.14
CA LYS A 163 -18.18 -13.57 -10.33
C LYS A 163 -17.07 -12.59 -10.06
N VAL A 164 -16.76 -12.34 -8.79
CA VAL A 164 -15.65 -11.50 -8.36
C VAL A 164 -14.72 -12.33 -7.48
N LEU A 165 -13.46 -12.41 -7.88
CA LEU A 165 -12.40 -13.02 -7.10
C LEU A 165 -11.57 -11.92 -6.43
N MET A 166 -11.77 -11.74 -5.13
CA MET A 166 -11.02 -10.81 -4.31
C MET A 166 -9.73 -11.48 -3.83
N MET A 167 -8.61 -11.16 -4.48
CA MET A 167 -7.29 -11.68 -4.12
C MET A 167 -6.62 -10.75 -3.12
N VAL A 168 -6.86 -10.95 -1.83
CA VAL A 168 -6.20 -10.22 -0.74
C VAL A 168 -4.82 -10.82 -0.50
N LEU A 169 -4.00 -10.78 -1.54
CA LEU A 169 -2.64 -11.31 -1.62
C LEU A 169 -1.69 -10.18 -2.06
N PHE A 170 -0.43 -10.25 -1.65
CA PHE A 170 0.56 -9.22 -1.98
C PHE A 170 1.92 -9.85 -2.33
N GLY A 171 2.72 -9.14 -3.16
CA GLY A 171 4.04 -9.59 -3.56
C GLY A 171 4.02 -10.92 -4.31
N ASP A 172 4.96 -11.80 -3.99
CA ASP A 172 5.12 -13.10 -4.64
C ASP A 172 3.91 -14.02 -4.48
N ASP A 173 3.15 -13.89 -3.38
CA ASP A 173 1.93 -14.68 -3.17
C ASP A 173 0.85 -14.31 -4.19
N MET A 174 0.65 -13.00 -4.44
CA MET A 174 -0.25 -12.52 -5.49
C MET A 174 0.21 -12.98 -6.88
N VAL A 175 1.49 -12.83 -7.18
CA VAL A 175 2.07 -13.24 -8.47
C VAL A 175 1.83 -14.73 -8.73
N ARG A 176 2.12 -15.59 -7.78
CA ARG A 176 1.92 -17.04 -7.89
C ARG A 176 0.45 -17.41 -8.04
N ALA A 177 -0.41 -16.83 -7.22
CA ALA A 177 -1.84 -17.13 -7.25
C ALA A 177 -2.49 -16.64 -8.55
N LEU A 178 -2.11 -15.47 -9.06
CA LEU A 178 -2.70 -14.94 -10.29
C LEU A 178 -2.24 -15.69 -11.53
N ASN A 179 -0.96 -16.09 -11.63
CA ASN A 179 -0.49 -16.97 -12.70
C ASN A 179 -1.30 -18.30 -12.71
N LEU A 180 -1.49 -18.89 -11.54
CA LEU A 180 -2.27 -20.12 -11.43
C LEU A 180 -3.75 -19.92 -11.77
N ALA A 181 -4.36 -18.79 -11.37
CA ALA A 181 -5.73 -18.44 -11.74
C ALA A 181 -5.90 -18.29 -13.25
N TYR A 182 -4.90 -17.72 -13.93
CA TYR A 182 -4.87 -17.64 -15.39
C TYR A 182 -4.78 -19.03 -16.05
N GLU A 183 -3.86 -19.88 -15.60
CA GLU A 183 -3.72 -21.27 -16.07
C GLU A 183 -5.02 -22.07 -15.90
N MET A 184 -5.78 -21.81 -14.84
CA MET A 184 -7.09 -22.43 -14.56
C MET A 184 -8.26 -21.78 -15.33
N GLY A 185 -8.02 -20.73 -16.11
CA GLY A 185 -9.03 -19.99 -16.87
C GLY A 185 -10.00 -19.18 -16.02
N LEU A 186 -9.63 -18.85 -14.77
CA LEU A 186 -10.47 -18.06 -13.86
C LEU A 186 -10.51 -16.58 -14.23
N THR A 187 -9.46 -16.06 -14.84
CA THR A 187 -9.38 -14.65 -15.28
C THR A 187 -10.38 -14.32 -16.40
N GLU A 188 -10.86 -15.33 -17.14
CA GLU A 188 -11.90 -15.18 -18.15
C GLU A 188 -13.33 -15.29 -17.59
N LYS A 189 -13.48 -15.88 -16.39
CA LYS A 189 -14.78 -16.22 -15.78
C LYS A 189 -15.17 -15.27 -14.65
N MET A 190 -14.18 -14.65 -14.02
CA MET A 190 -14.35 -13.83 -12.82
C MET A 190 -13.63 -12.49 -13.01
N GLN A 191 -14.23 -11.41 -12.50
CA GLN A 191 -13.48 -10.17 -12.31
C GLN A 191 -12.45 -10.38 -11.21
N ILE A 192 -11.18 -10.29 -11.56
CA ILE A 192 -10.09 -10.35 -10.59
C ILE A 192 -9.91 -8.96 -9.95
N VAL A 193 -9.88 -8.93 -8.64
CA VAL A 193 -9.66 -7.70 -7.85
C VAL A 193 -8.52 -7.91 -6.87
N VAL A 194 -7.49 -7.06 -6.96
CA VAL A 194 -6.33 -7.07 -6.06
C VAL A 194 -6.30 -5.75 -5.30
N PRO A 195 -6.60 -5.73 -3.99
CA PRO A 195 -6.83 -4.49 -3.24
C PRO A 195 -5.67 -3.50 -3.27
N ASN A 196 -4.44 -3.98 -3.32
CA ASN A 196 -3.24 -3.15 -3.36
C ASN A 196 -2.32 -3.59 -4.50
N LEU A 197 -2.18 -2.74 -5.51
CA LEU A 197 -1.32 -2.98 -6.66
C LEU A 197 -0.06 -2.10 -6.62
N THR A 198 1.07 -2.67 -7.00
CA THR A 198 2.31 -1.95 -7.26
C THR A 198 2.86 -2.26 -8.64
N LEU A 199 3.61 -1.33 -9.23
CA LEU A 199 4.22 -1.53 -10.54
C LEU A 199 5.12 -2.78 -10.59
N GLY A 200 5.85 -3.07 -9.51
CA GLY A 200 6.70 -4.26 -9.42
C GLY A 200 5.92 -5.56 -9.54
N MET A 201 4.79 -5.68 -8.84
CA MET A 201 3.93 -6.87 -8.88
C MET A 201 3.32 -7.08 -10.28
N VAL A 202 2.77 -6.04 -10.88
CA VAL A 202 2.12 -6.16 -12.20
C VAL A 202 3.13 -6.47 -13.32
N ARG A 203 4.35 -5.93 -13.23
CA ARG A 203 5.44 -6.27 -14.15
C ARG A 203 5.91 -7.72 -14.01
N GLN A 204 5.95 -8.24 -12.80
CA GLN A 204 6.39 -9.62 -12.53
C GLN A 204 5.40 -10.64 -13.10
N VAL A 205 4.11 -10.37 -13.05
CA VAL A 205 3.05 -11.20 -13.69
C VAL A 205 3.05 -11.00 -15.21
N GLY A 206 3.19 -9.78 -15.66
CA GLY A 206 3.19 -9.41 -17.06
C GLY A 206 1.83 -8.95 -17.61
N PRO A 207 1.83 -8.21 -18.72
CA PRO A 207 0.65 -7.49 -19.19
C PRO A 207 -0.48 -8.39 -19.69
N THR A 208 -0.18 -9.58 -20.21
CA THR A 208 -1.20 -10.51 -20.72
C THR A 208 -2.11 -11.04 -19.60
N ILE A 209 -1.52 -11.44 -18.47
CA ILE A 209 -2.27 -12.04 -17.35
C ILE A 209 -2.93 -10.94 -16.51
N MET A 210 -2.28 -9.78 -16.42
CA MET A 210 -2.78 -8.66 -15.62
C MET A 210 -3.90 -7.87 -16.29
N GLU A 211 -4.09 -7.98 -17.62
CA GLU A 211 -5.09 -7.20 -18.35
C GLU A 211 -6.49 -7.28 -17.73
N GLY A 212 -7.10 -6.12 -17.47
CA GLY A 212 -8.43 -6.02 -16.88
C GLY A 212 -8.53 -6.24 -15.36
N VAL A 213 -7.44 -6.63 -14.69
CA VAL A 213 -7.41 -6.72 -13.22
C VAL A 213 -7.68 -5.34 -12.63
N VAL A 214 -8.56 -5.27 -11.62
CA VAL A 214 -8.91 -4.03 -10.90
C VAL A 214 -8.25 -4.04 -9.52
N GLY A 215 -7.85 -2.87 -9.03
CA GLY A 215 -7.29 -2.73 -7.71
C GLY A 215 -7.20 -1.27 -7.28
N ALA A 216 -6.40 -1.00 -6.27
CA ALA A 216 -6.13 0.36 -5.82
C ALA A 216 -4.63 0.63 -5.72
N ALA A 217 -4.26 1.88 -5.90
CA ALA A 217 -2.90 2.37 -5.76
C ALA A 217 -2.90 3.76 -5.11
N PRO A 218 -1.91 4.06 -4.22
CA PRO A 218 -1.81 5.39 -3.62
C PRO A 218 -1.25 6.43 -4.60
N TRP A 219 -0.54 5.96 -5.61
CA TRP A 219 0.11 6.77 -6.64
C TRP A 219 0.51 5.88 -7.82
N VAL A 220 0.45 6.43 -9.04
CA VAL A 220 0.92 5.81 -10.28
C VAL A 220 1.74 6.81 -11.08
N TRP A 221 2.71 6.36 -11.86
CA TRP A 221 3.70 7.24 -12.49
C TRP A 221 3.12 8.20 -13.54
N ASN A 222 1.99 7.86 -14.16
CA ASN A 222 1.30 8.72 -15.13
C ASN A 222 0.42 9.80 -14.47
N LEU A 223 0.03 9.63 -13.20
CA LEU A 223 -0.80 10.59 -12.45
C LEU A 223 -0.31 12.05 -12.53
N PRO A 224 1.01 12.35 -12.36
CA PRO A 224 1.51 13.72 -12.48
C PRO A 224 1.33 14.34 -13.86
N TYR A 225 1.34 13.53 -14.91
CA TYR A 225 1.14 14.02 -16.28
C TYR A 225 -0.33 14.31 -16.55
N GLU A 226 -1.23 13.45 -16.11
CA GLU A 226 -2.68 13.59 -16.27
C GLU A 226 -3.23 14.81 -15.52
N ASN A 227 -2.62 15.17 -14.38
CA ASN A 227 -3.08 16.25 -13.51
C ASN A 227 -2.14 17.46 -13.45
N ASN A 228 -1.10 17.47 -14.26
CA ASN A 228 -0.12 18.56 -14.35
C ASN A 228 0.61 18.89 -13.02
N TYR A 229 0.97 17.87 -12.23
CA TYR A 229 1.77 18.03 -11.01
C TYR A 229 3.25 18.10 -11.36
N GLN A 230 3.81 19.31 -11.50
CA GLN A 230 5.15 19.52 -12.03
C GLN A 230 6.23 18.76 -11.25
N ARG A 231 6.21 18.82 -9.92
CA ARG A 231 7.19 18.11 -9.10
C ARG A 231 7.09 16.58 -9.22
N GLY A 232 5.89 16.07 -9.46
CA GLY A 232 5.68 14.66 -9.75
C GLY A 232 6.29 14.25 -11.09
N LYS A 233 6.15 15.09 -12.13
CA LYS A 233 6.80 14.88 -13.44
C LYS A 233 8.32 14.89 -13.31
N ASP A 234 8.89 15.90 -12.64
CA ASP A 234 10.33 16.02 -12.41
C ASP A 234 10.89 14.77 -11.69
N PHE A 235 10.14 14.23 -10.70
CA PHE A 235 10.49 13.00 -10.02
C PHE A 235 10.49 11.79 -10.97
N VAL A 236 9.43 11.65 -11.79
CA VAL A 236 9.31 10.52 -12.74
C VAL A 236 10.44 10.57 -13.76
N GLU A 237 10.75 11.74 -14.31
CA GLU A 237 11.82 11.94 -15.29
C GLU A 237 13.19 11.62 -14.68
N ALA A 238 13.53 12.24 -13.54
CA ALA A 238 14.81 12.02 -12.87
C ALA A 238 15.02 10.55 -12.45
N PHE A 239 13.93 9.88 -12.00
CA PHE A 239 13.98 8.45 -11.66
C PHE A 239 14.18 7.58 -12.92
N SER A 240 13.43 7.88 -13.99
CA SER A 240 13.49 7.12 -15.23
C SER A 240 14.84 7.25 -15.93
N ASP A 241 15.42 8.44 -15.95
CA ASP A 241 16.75 8.70 -16.51
C ASP A 241 17.85 7.95 -15.75
N ARG A 242 17.69 7.84 -14.42
CA ARG A 242 18.69 7.20 -13.57
C ARG A 242 18.62 5.68 -13.58
N TYR A 243 17.42 5.11 -13.64
CA TYR A 243 17.18 3.68 -13.42
C TYR A 243 16.65 2.94 -14.65
N GLU A 244 16.45 3.65 -15.77
CA GLU A 244 15.89 3.09 -17.01
C GLU A 244 14.56 2.34 -16.78
N MET A 245 13.72 2.88 -15.85
CA MET A 245 12.39 2.35 -15.53
C MET A 245 11.48 3.44 -14.94
N ARG A 246 10.17 3.22 -14.99
CA ARG A 246 9.22 4.07 -14.30
C ARG A 246 9.23 3.83 -12.79
N PRO A 247 9.08 4.89 -11.96
CA PRO A 247 8.98 4.72 -10.51
C PRO A 247 7.66 4.04 -10.11
N SER A 248 7.72 3.20 -9.07
CA SER A 248 6.55 2.63 -8.41
C SER A 248 6.01 3.57 -7.33
N SER A 249 4.81 3.26 -6.82
CA SER A 249 4.26 3.91 -5.62
C SER A 249 5.20 3.80 -4.41
N SER A 250 5.96 2.71 -4.30
CA SER A 250 6.97 2.54 -3.24
C SER A 250 8.10 3.55 -3.34
N ALA A 251 8.57 3.82 -4.57
CA ALA A 251 9.61 4.81 -4.81
C ALA A 251 9.08 6.23 -4.50
N ALA A 252 7.85 6.53 -4.92
CA ALA A 252 7.18 7.79 -4.61
C ALA A 252 7.01 7.99 -3.09
N SER A 253 6.59 6.94 -2.37
CA SER A 253 6.44 6.96 -0.91
C SER A 253 7.77 7.23 -0.21
N ALA A 254 8.83 6.48 -0.53
CA ALA A 254 10.15 6.66 0.07
C ALA A 254 10.72 8.07 -0.20
N TYR A 255 10.56 8.56 -1.43
CA TYR A 255 10.97 9.91 -1.81
C TYR A 255 10.20 10.98 -1.03
N SER A 256 8.88 10.83 -0.93
CA SER A 256 8.01 11.76 -0.18
C SER A 256 8.38 11.80 1.30
N ILE A 257 8.58 10.65 1.94
CA ILE A 257 8.94 10.56 3.37
C ILE A 257 10.23 11.33 3.68
N VAL A 258 11.27 11.16 2.86
CA VAL A 258 12.55 11.86 3.08
C VAL A 258 12.36 13.38 3.01
N TYR A 259 11.57 13.87 2.05
CA TYR A 259 11.29 15.30 1.92
C TYR A 259 10.36 15.82 3.01
N GLN A 260 9.37 15.04 3.43
CA GLN A 260 8.48 15.42 4.54
C GLN A 260 9.23 15.48 5.87
N TYR A 261 10.14 14.54 6.13
CA TYR A 261 11.01 14.60 7.30
C TYR A 261 11.93 15.82 7.26
N LYS A 262 12.58 16.06 6.10
CA LYS A 262 13.41 17.27 5.89
C LYS A 262 12.64 18.55 6.18
N ASP A 263 11.47 18.72 5.57
CA ASP A 263 10.62 19.89 5.74
C ASP A 263 10.19 20.07 7.23
N ALA A 264 9.81 18.98 7.89
CA ALA A 264 9.44 19.03 9.31
C ALA A 264 10.61 19.43 10.21
N VAL A 265 11.83 18.95 9.95
CA VAL A 265 13.05 19.35 10.67
C VAL A 265 13.36 20.83 10.46
N GLU A 266 13.25 21.32 9.23
CA GLU A 266 13.52 22.72 8.87
C GLU A 266 12.47 23.66 9.51
N ARG A 267 11.17 23.31 9.48
CA ARG A 267 10.10 24.06 10.16
C ARG A 267 10.25 24.04 11.68
N ALA A 268 10.67 22.92 12.26
CA ALA A 268 10.96 22.80 13.69
C ALA A 268 12.24 23.53 14.11
N GLY A 269 13.14 23.84 13.17
CA GLY A 269 14.48 24.36 13.45
C GLY A 269 15.34 23.41 14.31
N SER A 270 15.02 22.12 14.31
CA SER A 270 15.62 21.13 15.22
C SER A 270 15.44 19.70 14.70
N THR A 271 16.40 18.83 14.97
CA THR A 271 16.31 17.38 14.80
C THR A 271 15.72 16.66 16.03
N ASN A 272 15.31 17.40 17.08
CA ASN A 272 14.65 16.80 18.23
C ASN A 272 13.35 16.10 17.81
N THR A 273 13.23 14.83 18.14
CA THR A 273 12.13 13.97 17.66
C THR A 273 10.75 14.54 17.99
N ASP A 274 10.54 15.04 19.22
CA ASP A 274 9.24 15.61 19.61
C ASP A 274 8.91 16.92 18.88
N ALA A 275 9.93 17.72 18.57
CA ALA A 275 9.74 18.94 17.77
C ALA A 275 9.37 18.59 16.31
N VAL A 276 10.01 17.57 15.75
CA VAL A 276 9.72 17.08 14.39
C VAL A 276 8.31 16.47 14.32
N ILE A 277 7.90 15.67 15.31
CA ILE A 277 6.54 15.11 15.39
C ILE A 277 5.50 16.24 15.39
N ARG A 278 5.65 17.25 16.27
CA ARG A 278 4.73 18.41 16.29
C ARG A 278 4.70 19.18 14.96
N ALA A 279 5.82 19.20 14.24
CA ALA A 279 5.88 19.83 12.94
C ALA A 279 5.22 19.00 11.82
N LEU A 280 5.14 17.68 11.98
CA LEU A 280 4.41 16.78 11.07
C LEU A 280 2.90 16.81 11.34
N GLU A 281 2.48 16.74 12.61
CA GLU A 281 1.08 16.69 13.02
C GLU A 281 0.26 17.84 12.41
N GLY A 282 -0.80 17.53 11.67
CA GLY A 282 -1.67 18.51 10.99
C GLY A 282 -1.08 19.14 9.72
N HIS A 283 0.18 18.88 9.39
CA HIS A 283 0.81 19.51 8.22
C HIS A 283 0.19 19.04 6.91
N ARG A 284 -0.31 20.01 6.12
CA ARG A 284 -0.84 19.83 4.77
C ARG A 284 0.22 20.18 3.74
N TYR A 285 0.29 19.38 2.68
CA TYR A 285 1.26 19.58 1.61
C TYR A 285 0.77 18.99 0.29
N SER A 286 1.20 19.57 -0.83
CA SER A 286 1.13 18.98 -2.18
C SER A 286 2.56 18.72 -2.64
N PHE A 287 2.85 17.51 -3.08
CA PHE A 287 4.21 17.13 -3.41
C PHE A 287 4.34 16.43 -4.76
N LEU A 288 4.06 15.13 -4.84
CA LEU A 288 4.07 14.36 -6.09
C LEU A 288 2.68 14.22 -6.71
N LYS A 289 1.67 14.62 -5.97
CA LYS A 289 0.25 14.58 -6.33
C LYS A 289 -0.53 15.68 -5.60
N ASP A 290 -1.86 15.60 -5.57
CA ASP A 290 -2.78 16.47 -4.85
C ASP A 290 -2.47 16.59 -3.35
N GLU A 291 -3.22 17.46 -2.66
CA GLU A 291 -3.01 17.74 -1.25
C GLU A 291 -3.16 16.48 -0.38
N GLN A 292 -2.22 16.35 0.55
CA GLN A 292 -2.13 15.32 1.57
C GLN A 292 -1.88 15.98 2.92
N TYR A 293 -2.17 15.28 4.03
CA TYR A 293 -1.77 15.75 5.34
C TYR A 293 -1.52 14.62 6.34
N TRP A 294 -0.68 14.92 7.34
CA TRP A 294 -0.42 14.04 8.46
C TRP A 294 -1.48 14.27 9.55
N ARG A 295 -2.36 13.30 9.74
CA ARG A 295 -3.44 13.39 10.73
C ARG A 295 -2.88 13.31 12.14
N GLU A 296 -3.35 14.21 13.04
CA GLU A 296 -2.76 14.39 14.36
C GLU A 296 -3.00 13.21 15.31
N PHE A 297 -4.17 12.62 15.30
CA PHE A 297 -4.54 11.64 16.33
C PHE A 297 -3.99 10.23 16.11
N ASP A 298 -3.60 9.88 14.88
CA ASP A 298 -3.11 8.54 14.54
C ASP A 298 -1.92 8.51 13.56
N HIS A 299 -1.46 9.67 13.11
CA HIS A 299 -0.34 9.84 12.19
C HIS A 299 -0.50 9.11 10.83
N GLN A 300 -1.77 8.85 10.44
CA GLN A 300 -2.09 8.43 9.09
C GLN A 300 -1.93 9.62 8.14
N ASN A 301 -1.22 9.41 7.04
CA ASN A 301 -1.28 10.35 5.93
C ASN A 301 -2.64 10.22 5.23
N VAL A 302 -3.43 11.27 5.27
CA VAL A 302 -4.73 11.35 4.60
C VAL A 302 -4.50 11.85 3.18
N GLN A 303 -4.92 11.06 2.20
CA GLN A 303 -4.62 11.25 0.79
C GLN A 303 -5.67 10.60 -0.09
N THR A 304 -5.79 11.06 -1.34
CA THR A 304 -6.64 10.45 -2.36
C THR A 304 -6.23 9.00 -2.63
N VAL A 305 -7.20 8.13 -2.72
CA VAL A 305 -7.06 6.72 -3.11
C VAL A 305 -7.53 6.59 -4.56
N TYR A 306 -6.68 6.02 -5.41
CA TYR A 306 -7.02 5.79 -6.81
C TYR A 306 -7.42 4.33 -7.01
N VAL A 307 -8.58 4.12 -7.68
CA VAL A 307 -8.98 2.81 -8.19
C VAL A 307 -8.44 2.69 -9.60
N VAL A 308 -7.73 1.61 -9.85
CA VAL A 308 -7.02 1.39 -11.11
C VAL A 308 -7.48 0.10 -11.79
N ARG A 309 -7.47 0.11 -13.12
CA ARG A 309 -7.58 -1.06 -13.96
C ARG A 309 -6.27 -1.26 -14.72
N ILE A 310 -5.87 -2.49 -14.92
CA ILE A 310 -4.72 -2.79 -15.75
C ILE A 310 -5.10 -2.65 -17.23
N LYS A 311 -4.33 -1.83 -17.94
CA LYS A 311 -4.49 -1.51 -19.36
C LYS A 311 -4.27 -2.74 -20.24
N PRO A 312 -4.80 -2.73 -21.49
CA PRO A 312 -4.54 -3.74 -22.49
C PRO A 312 -3.02 -3.94 -22.75
N ARG A 313 -2.64 -5.17 -23.05
CA ARG A 313 -1.24 -5.56 -23.28
C ARG A 313 -0.55 -4.66 -24.30
N GLU A 314 -1.21 -4.33 -25.41
CA GLU A 314 -0.65 -3.49 -26.48
C GLU A 314 -0.29 -2.09 -25.96
N THR A 315 -1.07 -1.51 -25.06
CA THR A 315 -0.77 -0.20 -24.43
C THR A 315 0.47 -0.31 -23.54
N VAL A 316 0.55 -1.36 -22.72
CA VAL A 316 1.69 -1.56 -21.81
C VAL A 316 3.00 -1.72 -22.58
N VAL A 317 3.02 -2.52 -23.65
CA VAL A 317 4.25 -2.78 -24.42
C VAL A 317 4.63 -1.63 -25.34
N ALA A 318 3.73 -0.70 -25.61
CA ALA A 318 4.02 0.52 -26.39
C ALA A 318 4.79 1.58 -25.59
N ASP A 319 4.72 1.56 -24.25
CA ASP A 319 5.54 2.45 -23.42
C ASP A 319 7.02 2.11 -23.52
N GLN A 320 7.87 3.13 -23.52
CA GLN A 320 9.33 3.03 -23.62
C GLN A 320 9.95 1.99 -22.66
N PHE A 321 9.39 1.84 -21.46
CA PHE A 321 9.87 0.90 -20.44
C PHE A 321 8.89 -0.25 -20.21
N SER A 322 7.89 -0.41 -21.08
CA SER A 322 6.81 -1.41 -20.94
C SER A 322 6.19 -1.37 -19.53
N SER A 323 5.86 -0.19 -19.06
CA SER A 323 5.44 0.07 -17.67
C SER A 323 4.12 0.86 -17.54
N ASP A 324 3.41 1.11 -18.64
CA ASP A 324 2.14 1.84 -18.63
C ASP A 324 0.94 0.92 -18.34
N TYR A 325 0.96 0.30 -17.14
CA TYR A 325 -0.04 -0.68 -16.72
C TYR A 325 -1.35 -0.05 -16.23
N PHE A 326 -1.33 1.15 -15.64
CA PHE A 326 -2.44 1.64 -14.83
C PHE A 326 -3.30 2.66 -15.56
N GLU A 327 -4.59 2.36 -15.68
CA GLU A 327 -5.66 3.31 -15.98
C GLU A 327 -6.35 3.69 -14.66
N ILE A 328 -6.44 4.97 -14.32
CA ILE A 328 -7.22 5.43 -13.20
C ILE A 328 -8.69 5.45 -13.64
N ILE A 329 -9.52 4.59 -13.08
CA ILE A 329 -10.93 4.43 -13.43
C ILE A 329 -11.89 5.08 -12.42
N ASP A 330 -11.39 5.38 -11.22
CA ASP A 330 -12.12 6.03 -10.15
C ASP A 330 -11.14 6.56 -9.08
N PHE A 331 -11.61 7.41 -8.19
CA PHE A 331 -10.85 7.87 -7.04
C PHE A 331 -11.76 8.27 -5.89
N LEU A 332 -11.25 8.26 -4.68
CA LEU A 332 -11.92 8.78 -3.50
C LEU A 332 -10.99 9.79 -2.78
N PRO A 333 -11.43 11.06 -2.60
CA PRO A 333 -10.66 12.05 -1.86
C PRO A 333 -10.29 11.58 -0.44
N GLY A 334 -9.12 11.99 0.04
CA GLY A 334 -8.57 11.49 1.30
C GLY A 334 -9.49 11.68 2.50
N ASP A 335 -10.12 12.84 2.64
CA ASP A 335 -11.05 13.14 3.75
C ASP A 335 -12.32 12.26 3.70
N GLU A 336 -12.77 11.87 2.51
CA GLU A 336 -13.89 10.95 2.34
C GLU A 336 -13.46 9.49 2.56
N ALA A 337 -12.23 9.14 2.18
CA ALA A 337 -11.71 7.77 2.32
C ALA A 337 -11.36 7.43 3.76
N ALA A 338 -10.78 8.38 4.50
CA ALA A 338 -10.24 8.16 5.84
C ALA A 338 -11.34 7.86 6.87
N GLN A 339 -10.98 7.09 7.90
CA GLN A 339 -11.83 6.92 9.08
C GLN A 339 -12.04 8.27 9.77
N THR A 340 -13.25 8.50 10.27
CA THR A 340 -13.46 9.54 11.27
C THR A 340 -12.72 9.17 12.57
N ARG A 341 -12.57 10.13 13.48
CA ARG A 341 -11.97 9.84 14.78
C ARG A 341 -12.80 8.83 15.57
N GLU A 342 -14.12 8.92 15.52
CA GLU A 342 -15.03 7.97 16.16
C GLU A 342 -14.88 6.55 15.61
N GLU A 343 -14.87 6.38 14.27
CA GLU A 343 -14.67 5.10 13.62
C GLU A 343 -13.30 4.47 13.95
N TRP A 344 -12.28 5.32 14.12
CA TRP A 344 -10.95 4.87 14.52
C TRP A 344 -10.92 4.43 15.99
N GLU A 345 -11.53 5.19 16.90
CA GLU A 345 -11.60 4.89 18.36
C GLU A 345 -12.36 3.58 18.61
N GLN A 346 -13.41 3.27 17.84
CA GLN A 346 -14.16 2.02 17.94
C GLN A 346 -13.37 0.76 17.51
N ARG A 347 -12.27 0.94 16.78
CA ARG A 347 -11.48 -0.17 16.20
C ARG A 347 -10.04 -0.25 16.73
N ARG A 348 -9.71 0.56 17.70
CA ARG A 348 -8.38 0.62 18.33
C ARG A 348 -8.21 -0.45 19.43
#